data_2bcd9dce83c4e4b6ea09d5063ff6b6f8
#
_entry.id   2bcd9dce83c4e4b6ea09d5063ff6b6f8
#
_cell.length_a   1.000
_cell.length_b   1.000
_cell.length_c   1.000
_cell.angle_alpha   90.00
_cell.angle_beta   90.00
_cell.angle_gamma   90.00
#
_symmetry.space_group_name_H-M   'P 1'
#
loop_
_entity.id
_entity.type
_entity.pdbx_description
1 polymer ?
#
loop_
_entity_poly.entity_id
_entity_poly.type
_entity_poly.pdbx_seq_one_letter_code
_entity_poly.pdbx_strand_id
1 'polypeptide(L)'
;LLKGKSNMKFKTRLRVTFISIILLPLLLTIMAFVMIAIYLMNYSQGISLTDIDYSMMSENFREFTNTTDQAYYVLLDQVKEDSSRLEDKEYLDHINEEVSRKSTYIIVRKGDKLYYAGNEEAAQQIFEKLPAYGDENLSDDSGYFYNELEKYVKQIDFTFRDGTPGSVFIVTKVNSLISRHLLI
;
A
#
# COMPACT_ATOMS: atom_id res chain seq x y z
N LEU A 1 -55.67 -44.27 -6.07
CA LEU A 1 -55.67 -44.34 -4.59
C LEU A 1 -54.59 -43.35 -4.07
N LEU A 2 -55.08 -42.16 -3.76
CA LEU A 2 -54.36 -41.12 -3.05
C LEU A 2 -54.48 -41.41 -1.55
N LYS A 3 -53.39 -41.53 -0.82
CA LYS A 3 -53.31 -41.15 0.60
C LYS A 3 -51.88 -41.31 1.14
N GLY A 4 -51.25 -40.22 1.36
CA GLY A 4 -50.01 -40.12 2.13
C GLY A 4 -49.76 -38.68 2.58
N LYS A 5 -50.83 -38.00 3.11
CA LYS A 5 -50.68 -36.71 3.74
C LYS A 5 -50.07 -36.96 5.12
N SER A 6 -48.73 -36.81 5.21
CA SER A 6 -48.02 -36.88 6.50
C SER A 6 -48.59 -35.81 7.44
N ASN A 7 -49.44 -36.26 8.36
CA ASN A 7 -49.98 -35.44 9.46
C ASN A 7 -48.86 -35.24 10.48
N MET A 8 -47.90 -34.39 10.19
CA MET A 8 -47.03 -33.87 11.24
C MET A 8 -47.94 -33.17 12.28
N LYS A 9 -47.88 -33.67 13.53
CA LYS A 9 -48.65 -33.08 14.65
C LYS A 9 -48.38 -31.57 14.71
N PHE A 10 -49.39 -30.76 14.92
CA PHE A 10 -49.33 -29.31 14.97
C PHE A 10 -48.14 -28.78 15.80
N LYS A 11 -47.88 -29.42 16.97
CA LYS A 11 -46.71 -29.12 17.82
C LYS A 11 -45.36 -29.28 17.12
N THR A 12 -45.19 -30.25 16.22
CA THR A 12 -43.95 -30.49 15.49
C THR A 12 -43.75 -29.42 14.41
N ARG A 13 -44.80 -29.03 13.71
CA ARG A 13 -44.76 -27.93 12.74
C ARG A 13 -44.39 -26.62 13.40
N LEU A 14 -45.03 -26.31 14.55
CA LEU A 14 -44.73 -25.08 15.28
C LEU A 14 -43.26 -25.03 15.75
N ARG A 15 -42.73 -26.15 16.26
CA ARG A 15 -41.33 -26.25 16.68
C ARG A 15 -40.37 -26.06 15.49
N VAL A 16 -40.61 -26.72 14.36
CA VAL A 16 -39.78 -26.61 13.18
C VAL A 16 -39.80 -25.16 12.64
N THR A 17 -40.95 -24.52 12.60
CA THR A 17 -41.05 -23.11 12.16
C THR A 17 -40.30 -22.19 13.11
N PHE A 18 -40.43 -22.37 14.43
CA PHE A 18 -39.73 -21.56 15.44
C PHE A 18 -38.19 -21.72 15.33
N ILE A 19 -37.74 -22.97 15.19
CA ILE A 19 -36.31 -23.29 15.02
C ILE A 19 -35.80 -22.67 13.71
N SER A 20 -36.55 -22.76 12.61
CA SER A 20 -36.15 -22.20 11.33
C SER A 20 -36.04 -20.66 11.36
N ILE A 21 -36.96 -19.98 12.04
CA ILE A 21 -36.95 -18.51 12.16
C ILE A 21 -35.72 -18.02 12.95
N ILE A 22 -35.27 -18.81 13.94
CA ILE A 22 -34.08 -18.42 14.73
C ILE A 22 -32.80 -18.92 14.08
N LEU A 23 -32.79 -20.17 13.59
CA LEU A 23 -31.58 -20.79 13.05
C LEU A 23 -31.13 -20.18 11.71
N LEU A 24 -32.08 -19.83 10.86
CA LEU A 24 -31.77 -19.29 9.54
C LEU A 24 -31.02 -17.93 9.60
N PRO A 25 -31.49 -16.92 10.36
CA PRO A 25 -30.74 -15.68 10.51
C PRO A 25 -29.38 -15.88 11.20
N LEU A 26 -29.32 -16.79 12.18
CA LEU A 26 -28.06 -17.10 12.87
C LEU A 26 -27.01 -17.69 11.89
N LEU A 27 -27.44 -18.62 11.03
CA LEU A 27 -26.58 -19.21 10.00
C LEU A 27 -26.10 -18.16 8.98
N LEU A 28 -26.99 -17.26 8.57
CA LEU A 28 -26.65 -16.17 7.64
C LEU A 28 -25.65 -15.18 8.26
N THR A 29 -25.82 -14.85 9.54
CA THR A 29 -24.87 -13.99 10.25
C THR A 29 -23.50 -14.64 10.39
N ILE A 30 -23.45 -15.92 10.76
CA ILE A 30 -22.18 -16.65 10.84
C ILE A 30 -21.49 -16.70 9.46
N MET A 31 -22.24 -16.98 8.39
CA MET A 31 -21.70 -16.96 7.02
C MET A 31 -21.15 -15.59 6.64
N ALA A 32 -21.85 -14.51 6.98
CA ALA A 32 -21.40 -13.15 6.74
C ALA A 32 -20.09 -12.83 7.49
N PHE A 33 -20.00 -13.23 8.77
CA PHE A 33 -18.77 -13.07 9.55
C PHE A 33 -17.59 -13.87 8.97
N VAL A 34 -17.83 -15.10 8.52
CA VAL A 34 -16.78 -15.92 7.88
C VAL A 34 -16.31 -15.27 6.59
N MET A 35 -17.22 -14.76 5.76
CA MET A 35 -16.85 -14.06 4.53
C MET A 35 -16.05 -12.79 4.82
N ILE A 36 -16.45 -12.00 5.82
CA ILE A 36 -15.70 -10.82 6.24
C ILE A 36 -14.32 -11.22 6.79
N ALA A 37 -14.23 -12.28 7.60
CA ALA A 37 -12.95 -12.76 8.12
C ALA A 37 -12.00 -13.23 7.00
N ILE A 38 -12.51 -13.98 6.02
CA ILE A 38 -11.73 -14.40 4.84
C ILE A 38 -11.28 -13.17 4.03
N TYR A 39 -12.17 -12.20 3.84
CA TYR A 39 -11.83 -10.95 3.17
C TYR A 39 -10.73 -10.19 3.90
N LEU A 40 -10.84 -10.03 5.23
CA LEU A 40 -9.83 -9.36 6.05
C LEU A 40 -8.51 -10.15 6.11
N MET A 41 -8.54 -11.48 6.16
CA MET A 41 -7.33 -12.31 6.11
C MET A 41 -6.61 -12.18 4.78
N ASN A 42 -7.33 -12.18 3.66
CA ASN A 42 -6.74 -11.95 2.34
C ASN A 42 -6.25 -10.49 2.20
N TYR A 43 -6.91 -9.55 2.86
CA TYR A 43 -6.51 -8.14 2.87
C TYR A 43 -5.26 -7.91 3.74
N SER A 44 -5.09 -8.63 4.85
CA SER A 44 -3.93 -8.49 5.75
C SER A 44 -2.65 -9.15 5.23
N GLN A 45 -2.75 -10.02 4.21
CA GLN A 45 -1.58 -10.63 3.55
C GLN A 45 -1.06 -9.77 2.40
N GLY A 46 -0.86 -8.47 2.66
CA GLY A 46 -0.19 -7.55 1.76
C GLY A 46 -0.80 -7.53 0.36
N ILE A 47 -1.74 -6.64 0.14
CA ILE A 47 -2.06 -6.28 -1.25
C ILE A 47 -0.79 -5.66 -1.81
N SER A 48 -0.03 -6.44 -2.55
CA SER A 48 0.92 -5.88 -3.50
C SER A 48 0.11 -4.98 -4.43
N LEU A 49 0.47 -3.70 -4.52
CA LEU A 49 -0.20 -2.78 -5.44
C LEU A 49 -0.10 -3.23 -6.92
N THR A 50 0.72 -4.25 -7.20
CA THR A 50 0.82 -4.91 -8.50
C THR A 50 -0.42 -5.72 -8.87
N ASP A 51 -1.23 -6.17 -7.89
CA ASP A 51 -2.45 -6.96 -8.14
C ASP A 51 -3.71 -6.09 -8.24
N ILE A 52 -3.59 -4.78 -8.02
CA ILE A 52 -4.69 -3.86 -8.25
C ILE A 52 -4.77 -3.58 -9.75
N ASP A 53 -5.86 -4.01 -10.37
CA ASP A 53 -6.15 -3.67 -11.77
C ASP A 53 -6.20 -2.14 -11.93
N TYR A 54 -5.12 -1.58 -12.48
CA TYR A 54 -4.94 -0.15 -12.70
C TYR A 54 -6.06 0.49 -13.54
N SER A 55 -6.87 -0.33 -14.22
CA SER A 55 -8.00 0.14 -15.02
C SER A 55 -9.14 0.75 -14.17
N MET A 56 -9.24 0.38 -12.89
CA MET A 56 -10.24 0.89 -11.94
C MET A 56 -9.79 2.12 -11.16
N MET A 57 -8.52 2.51 -11.29
CA MET A 57 -8.01 3.66 -10.57
C MET A 57 -8.43 4.96 -11.24
N SER A 58 -8.84 5.94 -10.42
CA SER A 58 -9.15 7.29 -10.92
C SER A 58 -7.93 7.88 -11.66
N GLU A 59 -8.17 8.72 -12.68
CA GLU A 59 -7.12 9.41 -13.44
C GLU A 59 -6.10 10.10 -12.51
N ASN A 60 -6.56 10.62 -11.37
CA ASN A 60 -5.73 11.27 -10.37
C ASN A 60 -4.71 10.31 -9.71
N PHE A 61 -5.08 9.05 -9.48
CA PHE A 61 -4.14 8.08 -8.92
C PHE A 61 -3.11 7.66 -9.97
N ARG A 62 -3.51 7.52 -11.22
CA ARG A 62 -2.59 7.25 -12.34
C ARG A 62 -1.58 8.36 -12.56
N GLU A 63 -2.01 9.64 -12.48
CA GLU A 63 -1.09 10.78 -12.59
C GLU A 63 -0.09 10.82 -11.43
N PHE A 64 -0.55 10.45 -10.26
CA PHE A 64 0.22 10.39 -9.03
C PHE A 64 1.29 9.28 -9.07
N THR A 65 0.93 8.03 -9.39
CA THR A 65 1.88 6.92 -9.52
C THR A 65 2.86 7.20 -10.66
N ASN A 66 2.39 7.74 -11.78
CA ASN A 66 3.22 8.04 -12.94
C ASN A 66 4.36 9.02 -12.62
N THR A 67 4.13 10.00 -11.73
CA THR A 67 5.19 10.94 -11.32
C THR A 67 6.23 10.26 -10.45
N THR A 68 5.78 9.48 -9.48
CA THR A 68 6.68 8.71 -8.60
C THR A 68 7.48 7.70 -9.40
N ASP A 69 6.83 7.02 -10.35
CA ASP A 69 7.45 6.04 -11.23
C ASP A 69 8.48 6.69 -12.15
N GLN A 70 8.19 7.85 -12.74
CA GLN A 70 9.17 8.59 -13.56
C GLN A 70 10.41 8.95 -12.74
N ALA A 71 10.22 9.51 -11.54
CA ALA A 71 11.33 9.84 -10.66
C ALA A 71 12.13 8.59 -10.25
N TYR A 72 11.42 7.49 -9.98
CA TYR A 72 12.03 6.21 -9.64
C TYR A 72 12.91 5.68 -10.77
N TYR A 73 12.43 5.63 -12.00
CA TYR A 73 13.23 5.11 -13.12
C TYR A 73 14.42 5.99 -13.45
N VAL A 74 14.28 7.33 -13.37
CA VAL A 74 15.43 8.25 -13.57
C VAL A 74 16.51 8.00 -12.52
N LEU A 75 16.12 7.87 -11.25
CA LEU A 75 17.07 7.59 -10.17
C LEU A 75 17.65 6.18 -10.26
N LEU A 76 16.84 5.19 -10.63
CA LEU A 76 17.29 3.80 -10.80
C LEU A 76 18.35 3.69 -11.92
N ASP A 77 18.13 4.35 -13.05
CA ASP A 77 19.10 4.39 -14.15
C ASP A 77 20.38 5.10 -13.70
N GLN A 78 20.26 6.18 -12.94
CA GLN A 78 21.41 6.88 -12.39
C GLN A 78 22.21 6.00 -11.40
N VAL A 79 21.53 5.24 -10.56
CA VAL A 79 22.18 4.28 -9.63
C VAL A 79 22.95 3.21 -10.42
N LYS A 80 22.39 2.73 -11.53
CA LYS A 80 23.02 1.71 -12.37
C LYS A 80 24.23 2.26 -13.14
N GLU A 81 24.16 3.52 -13.59
CA GLU A 81 25.26 4.15 -14.31
C GLU A 81 26.38 4.61 -13.37
N ASP A 82 26.03 5.43 -12.38
CA ASP A 82 26.97 5.99 -11.41
C ASP A 82 26.23 6.39 -10.12
N SER A 83 26.20 5.48 -9.16
CA SER A 83 25.56 5.73 -7.85
C SER A 83 26.20 6.88 -7.06
N SER A 84 27.45 7.26 -7.42
CA SER A 84 28.17 8.33 -6.72
C SER A 84 27.53 9.72 -6.89
N ARG A 85 26.70 9.91 -7.91
CA ARG A 85 25.91 11.16 -8.05
C ARG A 85 24.91 11.37 -6.95
N LEU A 86 24.42 10.28 -6.34
CA LEU A 86 23.52 10.37 -5.18
C LEU A 86 24.22 10.85 -3.89
N GLU A 87 25.54 11.01 -3.94
CA GLU A 87 26.31 11.65 -2.88
C GLU A 87 26.44 13.18 -3.06
N ASP A 88 26.12 13.67 -4.26
CA ASP A 88 26.15 15.09 -4.58
C ASP A 88 24.81 15.74 -4.18
N LYS A 89 24.87 16.61 -3.16
CA LYS A 89 23.69 17.31 -2.67
C LYS A 89 23.09 18.29 -3.69
N GLU A 90 23.93 18.94 -4.50
CA GLU A 90 23.46 19.85 -5.54
C GLU A 90 22.65 19.10 -6.61
N TYR A 91 23.11 17.89 -6.96
CA TYR A 91 22.36 17.00 -7.85
C TYR A 91 21.03 16.55 -7.24
N LEU A 92 21.03 16.19 -5.95
CA LEU A 92 19.81 15.81 -5.24
C LEU A 92 18.82 16.98 -5.13
N ASP A 93 19.30 18.19 -4.88
CA ASP A 93 18.49 19.40 -4.86
C ASP A 93 17.82 19.64 -6.21
N HIS A 94 18.57 19.49 -7.30
CA HIS A 94 18.03 19.65 -8.66
C HIS A 94 16.91 18.64 -8.94
N ILE A 95 17.13 17.36 -8.66
CA ILE A 95 16.09 16.34 -8.85
C ILE A 95 14.89 16.60 -7.93
N ASN A 96 15.17 16.96 -6.67
CA ASN A 96 14.10 17.26 -5.73
C ASN A 96 13.25 18.45 -6.18
N GLU A 97 13.85 19.49 -6.76
CA GLU A 97 13.13 20.63 -7.32
C GLU A 97 12.19 20.20 -8.47
N GLU A 98 12.66 19.32 -9.35
CA GLU A 98 11.85 18.81 -10.46
C GLU A 98 10.63 18.02 -9.97
N VAL A 99 10.81 17.14 -8.97
CA VAL A 99 9.72 16.29 -8.46
C VAL A 99 8.81 17.03 -7.47
N SER A 100 9.30 18.05 -6.78
CA SER A 100 8.56 18.79 -5.75
C SER A 100 7.31 19.49 -6.28
N ARG A 101 7.30 19.86 -7.54
CA ARG A 101 6.15 20.48 -8.24
C ARG A 101 4.89 19.61 -8.19
N LYS A 102 5.04 18.31 -7.90
CA LYS A 102 3.96 17.33 -7.87
C LYS A 102 3.76 16.71 -6.47
N SER A 103 4.08 17.46 -5.41
CA SER A 103 3.97 17.02 -4.02
C SER A 103 4.83 15.78 -3.70
N THR A 104 5.92 15.61 -4.43
CA THR A 104 6.89 14.54 -4.27
C THR A 104 8.20 15.13 -3.76
N TYR A 105 8.93 14.39 -2.94
CA TYR A 105 10.25 14.79 -2.44
C TYR A 105 11.14 13.57 -2.24
N ILE A 106 12.44 13.81 -2.18
CA ILE A 106 13.45 12.77 -2.06
C ILE A 106 14.02 12.75 -0.64
N ILE A 107 14.22 11.55 -0.09
CA ILE A 107 14.99 11.31 1.12
C ILE A 107 16.13 10.38 0.77
N VAL A 108 17.35 10.67 1.23
CA VAL A 108 18.49 9.75 1.13
C VAL A 108 18.96 9.38 2.52
N ARG A 109 19.08 8.08 2.75
CA ARG A 109 19.61 7.49 3.97
C ARG A 109 20.99 6.92 3.70
N LYS A 110 21.94 7.16 4.62
CA LYS A 110 23.28 6.57 4.64
C LYS A 110 23.45 5.76 5.93
N GLY A 111 23.53 4.44 5.82
CA GLY A 111 23.36 3.55 6.99
C GLY A 111 22.03 3.84 7.68
N ASP A 112 22.08 4.18 8.96
CA ASP A 112 20.90 4.51 9.76
C ASP A 112 20.64 6.03 9.88
N LYS A 113 21.38 6.86 9.13
CA LYS A 113 21.31 8.32 9.27
C LYS A 113 20.68 8.96 8.06
N LEU A 114 19.93 10.02 8.32
CA LEU A 114 19.43 10.93 7.27
C LEU A 114 20.63 11.64 6.64
N TYR A 115 20.85 11.42 5.34
CA TYR A 115 21.89 12.06 4.55
C TYR A 115 21.39 13.30 3.82
N TYR A 116 20.18 13.19 3.22
CA TYR A 116 19.53 14.26 2.48
C TYR A 116 18.01 14.19 2.68
N ALA A 117 17.38 15.35 2.74
CA ALA A 117 15.93 15.49 2.80
C ALA A 117 15.49 16.66 1.94
N GLY A 118 14.79 16.39 0.86
CA GLY A 118 14.19 17.40 0.00
C GLY A 118 13.06 18.20 0.67
N ASN A 119 12.51 17.64 1.77
CA ASN A 119 11.58 18.32 2.68
C ASN A 119 11.88 17.84 4.10
N GLU A 120 12.58 18.65 4.88
CA GLU A 120 13.06 18.26 6.22
C GLU A 120 11.90 17.94 7.19
N GLU A 121 10.87 18.76 7.24
CA GLU A 121 9.73 18.55 8.15
C GLU A 121 8.98 17.25 7.81
N ALA A 122 8.72 17.03 6.53
CA ALA A 122 8.03 15.83 6.08
C ALA A 122 8.90 14.57 6.21
N ALA A 123 10.22 14.69 6.07
CA ALA A 123 11.15 13.59 6.25
C ALA A 123 11.21 13.12 7.70
N GLN A 124 11.28 14.04 8.67
CA GLN A 124 11.29 13.70 10.10
C GLN A 124 10.08 12.86 10.52
N GLN A 125 8.92 13.09 9.92
CA GLN A 125 7.69 12.34 10.23
C GLN A 125 7.72 10.88 9.77
N ILE A 126 8.48 10.57 8.73
CA ILE A 126 8.45 9.25 8.08
C ILE A 126 9.77 8.49 8.22
N PHE A 127 10.89 9.15 8.46
CA PHE A 127 12.24 8.56 8.36
C PHE A 127 12.40 7.26 9.15
N GLU A 128 11.91 7.21 10.39
CA GLU A 128 12.00 6.02 11.25
C GLU A 128 11.10 4.86 10.79
N LYS A 129 10.11 5.17 9.96
CA LYS A 129 9.14 4.19 9.42
C LYS A 129 9.56 3.68 8.05
N LEU A 130 10.59 4.26 7.42
CA LEU A 130 11.04 3.86 6.10
C LEU A 130 11.63 2.43 6.16
N PRO A 131 11.43 1.64 5.08
CA PRO A 131 11.91 0.27 5.02
C PRO A 131 13.43 0.18 5.20
N ALA A 132 13.90 -0.97 5.68
CA ALA A 132 15.32 -1.23 5.83
C ALA A 132 16.03 -1.33 4.47
N TYR A 133 17.37 -1.22 4.48
CA TYR A 133 18.18 -1.54 3.31
C TYR A 133 18.06 -3.04 2.99
N GLY A 134 17.87 -3.37 1.71
CA GLY A 134 17.73 -4.76 1.26
C GLY A 134 16.42 -5.43 1.66
N ASP A 135 15.36 -4.67 1.95
CA ASP A 135 14.05 -5.24 2.22
C ASP A 135 13.52 -5.93 0.96
N GLU A 136 13.44 -7.27 1.01
CA GLU A 136 13.03 -8.12 -0.11
C GLU A 136 11.61 -7.85 -0.61
N ASN A 137 10.76 -7.24 0.22
CA ASN A 137 9.40 -6.88 -0.18
C ASN A 137 9.36 -5.73 -1.19
N LEU A 138 10.50 -5.09 -1.49
CA LEU A 138 10.63 -3.98 -2.44
C LEU A 138 11.33 -4.36 -3.75
N SER A 139 11.67 -5.63 -3.94
CA SER A 139 12.50 -6.09 -5.05
C SER A 139 11.86 -5.90 -6.44
N ASP A 140 10.56 -5.67 -6.52
CA ASP A 140 9.78 -5.71 -7.75
C ASP A 140 9.08 -4.39 -8.10
N ASP A 141 9.76 -3.25 -8.07
CA ASP A 141 9.17 -1.99 -8.55
C ASP A 141 7.88 -1.56 -7.79
N SER A 142 7.51 -2.30 -6.75
CA SER A 142 6.37 -2.00 -5.90
C SER A 142 6.73 -0.92 -4.87
N GLY A 143 5.84 0.05 -4.68
CA GLY A 143 5.99 1.06 -3.64
C GLY A 143 5.22 0.70 -2.38
N TYR A 144 5.55 1.36 -1.27
CA TYR A 144 4.81 1.28 -0.01
C TYR A 144 3.83 2.41 0.14
N PHE A 145 2.62 2.08 0.59
CA PHE A 145 1.62 3.07 0.97
C PHE A 145 1.48 3.15 2.49
N TYR A 146 1.82 4.31 3.05
CA TYR A 146 1.67 4.62 4.48
C TYR A 146 0.33 5.31 4.72
N ASN A 147 -0.71 4.53 5.02
CA ASN A 147 -2.08 5.02 5.21
C ASN A 147 -2.18 6.15 6.25
N GLU A 148 -1.52 5.98 7.40
CA GLU A 148 -1.56 6.96 8.49
C GLU A 148 -0.96 8.32 8.12
N LEU A 149 -0.02 8.33 7.19
CA LEU A 149 0.70 9.53 6.75
C LEU A 149 0.24 10.02 5.38
N GLU A 150 -0.66 9.30 4.74
CA GLU A 150 -1.11 9.58 3.37
C GLU A 150 0.07 9.75 2.39
N LYS A 151 1.06 8.86 2.49
CA LYS A 151 2.29 8.91 1.68
C LYS A 151 2.51 7.60 0.95
N TYR A 152 2.90 7.73 -0.30
CA TYR A 152 3.39 6.63 -1.14
C TYR A 152 4.89 6.75 -1.28
N VAL A 153 5.62 5.64 -1.10
CA VAL A 153 7.09 5.62 -1.07
C VAL A 153 7.61 4.53 -1.99
N LYS A 154 8.56 4.88 -2.85
CA LYS A 154 9.41 3.92 -3.55
C LYS A 154 10.84 4.02 -3.05
N GLN A 155 11.56 2.90 -3.01
CA GLN A 155 12.93 2.79 -2.52
C GLN A 155 13.84 2.26 -3.61
N ILE A 156 15.06 2.81 -3.67
CA ILE A 156 16.16 2.29 -4.47
C ILE A 156 17.35 2.17 -3.54
N ASP A 157 17.90 0.96 -3.44
CA ASP A 157 19.10 0.70 -2.66
C ASP A 157 20.35 0.84 -3.48
N PHE A 158 21.39 1.40 -2.89
CA PHE A 158 22.70 1.58 -3.49
C PHE A 158 23.82 1.53 -2.42
N THR A 159 25.05 1.61 -2.88
CA THR A 159 26.20 1.66 -1.97
C THR A 159 26.96 2.95 -2.21
N PHE A 160 27.24 3.68 -1.13
CA PHE A 160 28.09 4.87 -1.15
C PHE A 160 29.53 4.50 -1.51
N ARG A 161 30.33 5.48 -1.98
CA ARG A 161 31.76 5.28 -2.33
C ARG A 161 32.60 4.75 -1.17
N ASP A 162 32.20 5.07 0.06
CA ASP A 162 32.87 4.58 1.28
C ASP A 162 32.44 3.16 1.71
N GLY A 163 31.61 2.51 0.88
CA GLY A 163 31.07 1.17 1.16
C GLY A 163 29.87 1.16 2.10
N THR A 164 29.38 2.31 2.56
CA THR A 164 28.20 2.38 3.42
C THR A 164 26.93 2.06 2.62
N PRO A 165 26.04 1.20 3.12
CA PRO A 165 24.73 0.99 2.47
C PRO A 165 23.90 2.27 2.48
N GLY A 166 23.21 2.53 1.40
CA GLY A 166 22.35 3.69 1.23
C GLY A 166 21.05 3.35 0.57
N SER A 167 20.02 4.13 0.85
CA SER A 167 18.74 4.02 0.18
C SER A 167 18.23 5.41 -0.20
N VAL A 168 17.75 5.56 -1.43
CA VAL A 168 17.00 6.74 -1.83
C VAL A 168 15.52 6.42 -1.85
N PHE A 169 14.73 7.25 -1.22
CA PHE A 169 13.28 7.14 -1.13
C PHE A 169 12.64 8.28 -1.91
N ILE A 170 11.72 7.94 -2.78
CA ILE A 170 10.86 8.89 -3.48
C ILE A 170 9.52 8.86 -2.74
N VAL A 171 9.20 9.97 -2.08
CA VAL A 171 8.03 10.09 -1.21
C VAL A 171 7.04 11.05 -1.83
N THR A 172 5.83 10.58 -2.09
CA THR A 172 4.77 11.40 -2.66
C THR A 172 3.61 11.50 -1.68
N LYS A 173 3.13 12.73 -1.44
CA LYS A 173 1.97 12.96 -0.59
C LYS A 173 0.70 12.65 -1.39
N VAL A 174 -0.10 11.71 -0.90
CA VAL A 174 -1.40 11.37 -1.48
C VAL A 174 -2.46 12.31 -0.92
N ASN A 175 -3.28 12.86 -1.78
CA ASN A 175 -4.35 13.75 -1.34
C ASN A 175 -5.41 12.94 -0.58
N SER A 176 -5.83 13.40 0.60
CA SER A 176 -6.79 12.72 1.49
C SER A 176 -8.11 12.32 0.82
N LEU A 177 -8.48 12.97 -0.27
CA LEU A 177 -9.65 12.62 -1.06
C LEU A 177 -9.47 11.30 -1.83
N ILE A 178 -8.23 10.97 -2.21
CA ILE A 178 -7.91 9.73 -2.94
C ILE A 178 -7.80 8.57 -1.94
N SER A 179 -7.19 8.79 -0.79
CA SER A 179 -7.05 7.76 0.24
C SER A 179 -8.39 7.27 0.80
N ARG A 180 -9.39 8.16 0.88
CA ARG A 180 -10.75 7.81 1.29
C ARG A 180 -11.50 6.92 0.29
N HIS A 181 -11.21 7.03 -1.00
CA HIS A 181 -11.83 6.19 -2.03
C HIS A 181 -11.15 4.85 -2.23
N LEU A 182 -9.90 4.70 -1.78
CA LEU A 182 -9.17 3.42 -1.82
C LEU A 182 -9.48 2.50 -0.63
N LEU A 183 -10.14 3.02 0.42
CA LEU A 183 -10.49 2.29 1.65
C LEU A 183 -11.97 1.83 1.68
N ILE A 184 -12.72 2.03 0.62
CA ILE A 184 -14.09 1.52 0.42
C ILE A 184 -14.07 0.43 -0.65
#